data_5ffaaa4701f4122bf1e998dedf13ae90
#
_entry.id   5ffaaa4701f4122bf1e998dedf13ae90
#
_cell.length_a   1.000
_cell.length_b   1.000
_cell.length_c   1.000
_cell.angle_alpha   90.00
_cell.angle_beta   90.00
_cell.angle_gamma   90.00
#
_symmetry.space_group_name_H-M   'P 1'
#
loop_
_entity.id
_entity.type
_entity.pdbx_description
1 polymer ?
#
loop_
_entity_poly.entity_id
_entity_poly.type
_entity_poly.pdbx_seq_one_letter_code
_entity_poly.pdbx_strand_id
1 'polypeptide(L)'
;LYKQRQKPPELAMLKSLNSRMELSEERKRKYTNQIKGWEGERKFDTILGKFTEDYVILNDLLLQSNQTTFQVDTILIEGEALHLYEIKNYEGDFYYEKDRFYKRYNKMEMKNPITQLKRTESSLRQLIHQLG
;
A
#
# COMPACT_ATOMS: atom_id res chain seq x y z
N LEU A 1 -11.13 -14.37 3.92
CA LEU A 1 -9.97 -13.92 3.15
C LEU A 1 -9.95 -14.56 1.76
N TYR A 2 -9.91 -13.77 0.75
CA TYR A 2 -9.97 -14.23 -0.61
C TYR A 2 -8.65 -14.21 -1.35
N LYS A 3 -7.86 -13.14 -1.19
CA LYS A 3 -6.54 -13.07 -1.78
C LYS A 3 -5.56 -12.66 -0.70
N GLN A 4 -4.64 -13.58 -0.40
CA GLN A 4 -3.57 -13.32 0.57
C GLN A 4 -2.48 -12.47 -0.04
N ARG A 5 -1.85 -11.68 0.82
CA ARG A 5 -0.69 -10.89 0.45
C ARG A 5 0.53 -11.79 0.30
N GLN A 6 1.27 -11.58 -0.77
CA GLN A 6 2.51 -12.30 -1.01
C GLN A 6 3.70 -11.36 -0.95
N LYS A 7 4.83 -11.89 -0.49
CA LYS A 7 6.07 -11.13 -0.44
C LYS A 7 6.49 -10.70 -1.86
N PRO A 8 6.74 -9.41 -2.11
CA PRO A 8 7.13 -8.94 -3.44
C PRO A 8 8.41 -9.62 -3.93
N PRO A 9 8.48 -10.05 -5.20
CA PRO A 9 9.70 -10.66 -5.75
C PRO A 9 10.92 -9.76 -5.66
N GLU A 10 10.75 -8.46 -5.85
CA GLU A 10 11.85 -7.51 -5.75
C GLU A 10 12.43 -7.46 -4.34
N LEU A 11 11.60 -7.53 -3.30
CA LEU A 11 12.06 -7.59 -1.92
C LEU A 11 12.88 -8.85 -1.66
N ALA A 12 12.44 -10.00 -2.15
CA ALA A 12 13.19 -11.25 -2.04
C ALA A 12 14.54 -11.17 -2.74
N MET A 13 14.58 -10.56 -3.92
CA MET A 13 15.81 -10.35 -4.68
C MET A 13 16.79 -9.44 -3.93
N LEU A 14 16.32 -8.31 -3.41
CA LEU A 14 17.16 -7.37 -2.64
C LEU A 14 17.70 -8.01 -1.37
N LYS A 15 16.88 -8.80 -0.69
CA LYS A 15 17.32 -9.56 0.50
C LYS A 15 18.44 -10.53 0.14
N SER A 16 18.30 -11.27 -0.95
CA SER A 16 19.31 -12.20 -1.43
C SER A 16 20.61 -11.48 -1.79
N LEU A 17 20.54 -10.39 -2.52
CA LEU A 17 21.71 -9.58 -2.88
C LEU A 17 22.39 -8.98 -1.65
N ASN A 18 21.63 -8.48 -0.69
CA ASN A 18 22.18 -7.91 0.54
C ASN A 18 22.98 -8.93 1.37
N SER A 19 22.64 -10.21 1.32
CA SER A 19 23.36 -11.26 2.03
C SER A 19 24.63 -11.70 1.31
N ARG A 20 24.79 -11.37 0.03
CA ARG A 20 25.90 -11.86 -0.81
C ARG A 20 26.89 -10.78 -1.20
N MET A 21 26.50 -9.52 -1.14
CA MET A 21 27.33 -8.42 -1.58
C MET A 21 26.94 -7.14 -0.84
N GLU A 22 27.82 -6.14 -0.90
CA GLU A 22 27.51 -4.81 -0.40
C GLU A 22 26.68 -4.07 -1.44
N LEU A 23 25.48 -3.61 -1.05
CA LEU A 23 24.61 -2.84 -1.93
C LEU A 23 25.04 -1.38 -1.96
N SER A 24 24.77 -0.69 -3.09
CA SER A 24 24.88 0.76 -3.18
C SER A 24 23.95 1.42 -2.15
N GLU A 25 24.21 2.68 -1.82
CA GLU A 25 23.37 3.44 -0.89
C GLU A 25 21.92 3.55 -1.38
N GLU A 26 21.74 3.72 -2.69
CA GLU A 26 20.42 3.75 -3.30
C GLU A 26 19.66 2.44 -3.11
N ARG A 27 20.32 1.31 -3.36
CA ARG A 27 19.70 -0.02 -3.20
C ARG A 27 19.44 -0.36 -1.74
N LYS A 28 20.33 0.03 -0.83
CA LYS A 28 20.11 -0.12 0.61
C LYS A 28 18.86 0.63 1.05
N ARG A 29 18.69 1.86 0.60
CA ARG A 29 17.52 2.68 0.92
C ARG A 29 16.24 2.05 0.39
N LYS A 30 16.28 1.59 -0.85
CA LYS A 30 15.15 0.91 -1.48
C LYS A 30 14.78 -0.36 -0.72
N TYR A 31 15.76 -1.14 -0.36
CA TYR A 31 15.56 -2.36 0.43
C TYR A 31 14.91 -2.06 1.79
N THR A 32 15.44 -1.08 2.52
CA THR A 32 14.89 -0.65 3.80
C THR A 32 13.45 -0.20 3.67
N ASN A 33 13.15 0.62 2.66
CA ASN A 33 11.79 1.11 2.43
C ASN A 33 10.82 -0.02 2.08
N GLN A 34 11.25 -0.99 1.30
CA GLN A 34 10.41 -2.14 0.96
C GLN A 34 10.15 -3.05 2.15
N ILE A 35 11.15 -3.26 3.01
CA ILE A 35 10.96 -4.01 4.27
C ILE A 35 9.91 -3.32 5.13
N LYS A 36 10.02 -2.02 5.34
CA LYS A 36 9.06 -1.27 6.15
C LYS A 36 7.65 -1.31 5.58
N GLY A 37 7.53 -1.16 4.27
CA GLY A 37 6.24 -1.28 3.59
C GLY A 37 5.63 -2.67 3.82
N TRP A 38 6.39 -3.70 3.61
CA TRP A 38 5.97 -5.09 3.81
C TRP A 38 5.55 -5.36 5.26
N GLU A 39 6.34 -4.90 6.22
CA GLU A 39 6.02 -5.05 7.65
C GLU A 39 4.73 -4.32 8.02
N GLY A 40 4.52 -3.11 7.49
CA GLY A 40 3.30 -2.35 7.71
C GLY A 40 2.07 -3.06 7.19
N GLU A 41 2.16 -3.59 5.98
CA GLU A 41 1.08 -4.38 5.38
C GLU A 41 0.79 -5.64 6.18
N ARG A 42 1.83 -6.34 6.64
CA ARG A 42 1.68 -7.53 7.47
C ARG A 42 1.01 -7.24 8.81
N LYS A 43 1.37 -6.12 9.45
CA LYS A 43 0.70 -5.69 10.69
C LYS A 43 -0.77 -5.41 10.45
N PHE A 44 -1.09 -4.76 9.35
CA PHE A 44 -2.47 -4.47 8.98
C PHE A 44 -3.26 -5.76 8.72
N ASP A 45 -2.68 -6.72 8.03
CA ASP A 45 -3.29 -8.02 7.79
C ASP A 45 -3.62 -8.74 9.11
N THR A 46 -2.73 -8.64 10.09
CA THR A 46 -2.94 -9.21 11.42
C THR A 46 -4.12 -8.55 12.13
N ILE A 47 -4.25 -7.24 12.01
CA ILE A 47 -5.37 -6.50 12.58
C ILE A 47 -6.69 -6.91 11.92
N LEU A 48 -6.73 -6.93 10.60
CA LEU A 48 -7.93 -7.33 9.86
C LEU A 48 -8.31 -8.78 10.10
N GLY A 49 -7.35 -9.65 10.32
CA GLY A 49 -7.60 -11.07 10.60
C GLY A 49 -8.39 -11.33 11.88
N LYS A 50 -8.51 -10.32 12.75
CA LYS A 50 -9.34 -10.39 13.96
C LYS A 50 -10.82 -10.17 13.69
N PHE A 51 -11.16 -9.63 12.51
CA PHE A 51 -12.53 -9.35 12.08
C PHE A 51 -12.89 -10.38 11.01
N THR A 52 -13.30 -11.59 11.38
CA THR A 52 -13.14 -12.71 10.46
C THR A 52 -14.40 -13.25 9.80
N GLU A 53 -15.63 -12.91 10.23
CA GLU A 53 -16.71 -13.83 9.88
C GLU A 53 -17.47 -13.51 8.59
N ASP A 54 -17.71 -12.24 8.27
CA ASP A 54 -18.57 -11.91 7.13
C ASP A 54 -17.93 -10.98 6.11
N TYR A 55 -16.59 -10.92 6.10
CA TYR A 55 -15.88 -10.00 5.21
C TYR A 55 -15.08 -10.75 4.16
N VAL A 56 -15.10 -10.22 2.95
CA VAL A 56 -14.15 -10.62 1.90
C VAL A 56 -13.01 -9.63 1.88
N ILE A 57 -11.79 -10.13 2.02
CA ILE A 57 -10.59 -9.31 2.01
C ILE A 57 -9.76 -9.66 0.79
N LEU A 58 -9.45 -8.65 -0.02
CA LEU A 58 -8.59 -8.78 -1.19
C LEU A 58 -7.37 -7.92 -1.00
N ASN A 59 -6.20 -8.52 -0.97
CA ASN A 59 -4.94 -7.83 -0.77
C ASN A 59 -4.14 -7.73 -2.06
N ASP A 60 -3.43 -6.62 -2.21
CA ASP A 60 -2.44 -6.42 -3.26
C ASP A 60 -3.02 -6.66 -4.66
N LEU A 61 -4.02 -5.87 -5.00
CA LEU A 61 -4.69 -5.96 -6.29
C LEU A 61 -4.06 -5.01 -7.29
N LEU A 62 -3.75 -5.55 -8.46
CA LEU A 62 -3.38 -4.75 -9.62
C LEU A 62 -4.56 -4.75 -10.59
N LEU A 63 -5.18 -3.60 -10.76
CA LEU A 63 -6.41 -3.45 -11.52
C LEU A 63 -6.20 -2.49 -12.70
N GLN A 64 -7.07 -2.58 -13.68
CA GLN A 64 -7.03 -1.73 -14.85
C GLN A 64 -8.41 -1.15 -15.15
N SER A 65 -8.46 0.16 -15.38
CA SER A 65 -9.66 0.86 -15.82
C SER A 65 -9.26 1.90 -16.87
N ASN A 66 -9.95 1.89 -18.02
CA ASN A 66 -9.66 2.84 -19.10
C ASN A 66 -8.18 2.92 -19.48
N GLN A 67 -7.53 1.76 -19.63
CA GLN A 67 -6.10 1.63 -19.97
C GLN A 67 -5.15 2.15 -18.88
N THR A 68 -5.66 2.57 -17.75
CA THR A 68 -4.86 2.98 -16.60
C THR A 68 -4.79 1.85 -15.59
N THR A 69 -3.58 1.45 -15.24
CA THR A 69 -3.33 0.44 -14.21
C THR A 69 -3.17 1.13 -12.86
N PHE A 70 -3.80 0.57 -11.84
CA PHE A 70 -3.68 1.07 -10.48
C PHE A 70 -3.60 -0.08 -9.48
N GLN A 71 -2.92 0.16 -8.38
CA GLN A 71 -2.74 -0.82 -7.32
C GLN A 71 -3.57 -0.45 -6.10
N VAL A 72 -4.18 -1.46 -5.47
CA VAL A 72 -4.93 -1.31 -4.23
C VAL A 72 -4.29 -2.21 -3.19
N ASP A 73 -3.90 -1.64 -2.06
CA ASP A 73 -3.25 -2.41 -1.00
C ASP A 73 -4.21 -3.40 -0.36
N THR A 74 -5.40 -2.95 0.00
CA THR A 74 -6.43 -3.83 0.57
C THR A 74 -7.83 -3.30 0.26
N ILE A 75 -8.71 -4.20 -0.16
CA ILE A 75 -10.15 -3.98 -0.23
C ILE A 75 -10.82 -4.91 0.76
N LEU A 76 -11.71 -4.38 1.59
CA LEU A 76 -12.57 -5.15 2.45
C LEU A 76 -14.01 -4.97 1.97
N ILE A 77 -14.68 -6.07 1.70
CA ILE A 77 -16.07 -6.08 1.26
C ILE A 77 -16.94 -6.57 2.41
N GLU A 78 -17.86 -5.71 2.83
CA GLU A 78 -18.81 -5.99 3.89
C GLU A 78 -20.21 -5.68 3.37
N GLY A 79 -21.00 -6.74 3.09
CA GLY A 79 -22.31 -6.55 2.51
C GLY A 79 -22.25 -5.80 1.18
N GLU A 80 -22.88 -4.64 1.11
CA GLU A 80 -22.87 -3.78 -0.08
C GLU A 80 -21.80 -2.67 -0.03
N ALA A 81 -20.97 -2.66 1.02
CA ALA A 81 -19.95 -1.64 1.21
C ALA A 81 -18.57 -2.17 0.81
N LEU A 82 -17.81 -1.30 0.14
CA LEU A 82 -16.41 -1.53 -0.16
C LEU A 82 -15.57 -0.54 0.62
N HIS A 83 -14.60 -1.06 1.37
CA HIS A 83 -13.66 -0.24 2.12
C HIS A 83 -12.27 -0.37 1.50
N LEU A 84 -11.70 0.78 1.15
CA LEU A 84 -10.35 0.85 0.61
C LEU A 84 -9.36 1.25 1.70
N TYR A 85 -8.24 0.56 1.72
CA TYR A 85 -7.15 0.89 2.63
C TYR A 85 -5.86 1.11 1.85
N GLU A 86 -5.21 2.22 2.12
CA GLU A 86 -3.85 2.53 1.67
C GLU A 86 -2.95 2.46 2.89
N ILE A 87 -1.96 1.59 2.86
CA ILE A 87 -1.13 1.30 4.03
C ILE A 87 0.21 2.02 3.89
N LYS A 88 0.54 2.86 4.88
CA LYS A 88 1.81 3.57 4.96
C LYS A 88 2.46 3.28 6.31
N ASN A 89 3.71 2.85 6.28
CA ASN A 89 4.50 2.57 7.48
C ASN A 89 5.74 3.46 7.49
N TYR A 90 5.50 4.77 7.52
CA TYR A 90 6.58 5.76 7.58
C TYR A 90 7.08 5.92 9.01
N GLU A 91 8.37 6.19 9.14
CA GLU A 91 8.97 6.56 10.43
C GLU A 91 8.96 8.07 10.63
N GLY A 92 8.85 8.48 11.91
CA GLY A 92 8.90 9.87 12.33
C GLY A 92 7.54 10.54 12.34
N ASP A 93 7.59 11.84 12.49
CA ASP A 93 6.41 12.69 12.57
C ASP A 93 6.18 13.41 11.25
N PHE A 94 4.90 13.62 10.94
CA PHE A 94 4.45 14.26 9.71
C PHE A 94 3.38 15.30 10.02
N TYR A 95 3.18 16.24 9.11
CA TYR A 95 2.11 17.22 9.25
C TYR A 95 1.50 17.59 7.90
N TYR A 96 0.26 18.05 7.94
CA TYR A 96 -0.43 18.62 6.79
C TYR A 96 -0.45 20.14 6.93
N GLU A 97 -0.18 20.81 5.81
CA GLU A 97 -0.35 22.26 5.70
C GLU A 97 -0.82 22.56 4.28
N LYS A 98 -1.96 23.25 4.16
CA LYS A 98 -2.56 23.61 2.87
C LYS A 98 -2.69 22.41 1.91
N ASP A 99 -3.20 21.30 2.44
CA ASP A 99 -3.41 20.03 1.70
C ASP A 99 -2.14 19.36 1.18
N ARG A 100 -0.98 19.75 1.69
CA ARG A 100 0.29 19.10 1.42
C ARG A 100 0.81 18.38 2.65
N PHE A 101 1.61 17.34 2.40
CA PHE A 101 2.10 16.42 3.43
C PHE A 101 3.61 16.54 3.55
N TYR A 102 4.11 16.76 4.76
CA TYR A 102 5.53 17.06 5.02
C TYR A 102 6.08 16.21 6.15
N LYS A 103 7.38 15.89 6.04
CA LYS A 103 8.15 15.39 7.18
C LYS A 103 8.43 16.55 8.13
N ARG A 104 8.22 16.29 9.42
CA ARG A 104 8.37 17.33 10.44
C ARG A 104 9.83 17.76 10.64
N TYR A 105 10.77 16.80 10.66
CA TYR A 105 12.14 17.11 11.05
C TYR A 105 12.91 17.93 10.01
N ASN A 106 12.63 17.78 8.73
CA ASN A 106 13.33 18.51 7.66
C ASN A 106 12.41 19.33 6.76
N LYS A 107 11.11 19.34 7.05
CA LYS A 107 10.06 20.03 6.28
C LYS A 107 10.00 19.61 4.80
N MET A 108 10.52 18.43 4.47
CA MET A 108 10.46 17.91 3.10
C MET A 108 9.03 17.49 2.75
N GLU A 109 8.54 17.95 1.60
CA GLU A 109 7.24 17.52 1.08
C GLU A 109 7.30 16.06 0.62
N MET A 110 6.26 15.32 0.92
CA MET A 110 6.08 13.93 0.51
C MET A 110 4.77 13.76 -0.25
N LYS A 111 4.64 12.64 -0.97
CA LYS A 111 3.37 12.27 -1.58
C LYS A 111 2.28 12.22 -0.52
N ASN A 112 1.16 12.87 -0.81
CA ASN A 112 0.03 12.91 0.09
C ASN A 112 -0.76 11.59 0.02
N PRO A 113 -0.79 10.79 1.10
CA PRO A 113 -1.50 9.51 1.10
C PRO A 113 -3.00 9.64 0.85
N ILE A 114 -3.61 10.74 1.30
CA ILE A 114 -5.05 11.00 1.10
C ILE A 114 -5.32 11.24 -0.38
N THR A 115 -4.46 11.99 -1.07
CA THR A 115 -4.59 12.21 -2.51
C THR A 115 -4.44 10.90 -3.28
N GLN A 116 -3.51 10.04 -2.89
CA GLN A 116 -3.34 8.73 -3.49
C GLN A 116 -4.59 7.87 -3.31
N LEU A 117 -5.15 7.86 -2.11
CA LEU A 117 -6.36 7.10 -1.81
C LEU A 117 -7.57 7.58 -2.62
N LYS A 118 -7.72 8.89 -2.76
CA LYS A 118 -8.81 9.47 -3.57
C LYS A 118 -8.70 9.10 -5.05
N ARG A 119 -7.49 9.07 -5.60
CA ARG A 119 -7.26 8.62 -6.98
C ARG A 119 -7.61 7.14 -7.15
N THR A 120 -7.19 6.32 -6.22
CA THR A 120 -7.51 4.89 -6.21
C THR A 120 -9.01 4.66 -6.13
N GLU A 121 -9.70 5.39 -5.25
CA GLU A 121 -11.15 5.33 -5.14
C GLU A 121 -11.84 5.69 -6.45
N SER A 122 -11.41 6.79 -7.08
CA SER A 122 -11.98 7.22 -8.37
C SER A 122 -11.79 6.17 -9.45
N SER A 123 -10.60 5.59 -9.55
CA SER A 123 -10.31 4.53 -10.53
C SER A 123 -11.13 3.27 -10.26
N LEU A 124 -11.27 2.89 -9.00
CA LEU A 124 -12.08 1.72 -8.62
C LEU A 124 -13.57 1.95 -8.92
N ARG A 125 -14.11 3.14 -8.66
CA ARG A 125 -15.49 3.47 -8.99
C ARG A 125 -15.74 3.35 -10.49
N GLN A 126 -14.81 3.82 -11.32
CA GLN A 126 -14.92 3.68 -12.78
C GLN A 126 -14.92 2.20 -13.17
N LEU A 127 -14.04 1.40 -12.62
CA LEU A 127 -13.96 -0.04 -12.91
C LEU A 127 -15.25 -0.76 -12.54
N ILE A 128 -15.78 -0.51 -11.35
CA ILE A 128 -17.03 -1.13 -10.88
C ILE A 128 -18.19 -0.71 -11.80
N HIS A 129 -18.25 0.55 -12.19
CA HIS A 129 -19.28 1.05 -13.10
C HIS A 129 -19.21 0.36 -14.47
N GLN A 130 -18.00 0.10 -14.98
CA GLN A 130 -17.79 -0.62 -16.24
C GLN A 130 -18.20 -2.09 -16.17
N LEU A 131 -18.06 -2.71 -15.01
CA LEU A 131 -18.43 -4.11 -14.82
C LEU A 131 -19.95 -4.32 -14.66
N GLY A 132 -20.68 -3.27 -14.51
CA GLY A 132 -22.13 -3.32 -14.36
C GLY A 132 -22.62 -3.04 -12.99
#